data_ea46d84f7a4c0af2bbcbc4060ca6a94b
#
_entry.id   ea46d84f7a4c0af2bbcbc4060ca6a94b
#
_cell.length_a   1.000
_cell.length_b   1.000
_cell.length_c   1.000
_cell.angle_alpha   90.00
_cell.angle_beta   90.00
_cell.angle_gamma   90.00
#
_symmetry.space_group_name_H-M   'P 1'
#
loop_
_entity.id
_entity.type
_entity.pdbx_description
1 polymer ?
#
loop_
_entity_poly.entity_id
_entity_poly.type
_entity_poly.pdbx_seq_one_letter_code
_entity_poly.pdbx_strand_id
1 'polypeptide(L)' 'MSTSQQYAVHGMTCDHCVIAVTEEIYALSGVISVDVDLVVNGNSRVTVASEHPLDANLVRAAVDEAGYE' A
#
# COMPACT_ATOMS: atom_id res chain seq x y z
N MET A 1 14.68 -10.99 -8.96
CA MET A 1 15.14 -10.02 -7.96
C MET A 1 13.95 -9.24 -7.43
N SER A 2 13.94 -8.96 -6.14
CA SER A 2 12.84 -8.20 -5.56
C SER A 2 13.01 -6.70 -5.79
N THR A 3 11.90 -6.01 -5.89
CA THR A 3 11.85 -4.57 -6.06
C THR A 3 11.07 -3.98 -4.90
N SER A 4 11.52 -2.86 -4.37
CA SER A 4 10.83 -2.17 -3.30
C SER A 4 10.38 -0.79 -3.80
N GLN A 5 9.11 -0.46 -3.59
CA GLN A 5 8.53 0.80 -4.01
C GLN A 5 7.78 1.42 -2.84
N GLN A 6 7.78 2.75 -2.77
CA GLN A 6 7.10 3.49 -1.72
C GLN A 6 5.98 4.33 -2.30
N TYR A 7 4.88 4.38 -1.57
CA TYR A 7 3.70 5.14 -1.95
C TYR A 7 3.22 5.97 -0.78
N ALA A 8 2.65 7.12 -1.06
CA ALA A 8 2.01 7.95 -0.04
C ALA A 8 0.52 7.72 -0.10
N VAL A 9 -0.08 7.41 1.05
CA VAL A 9 -1.52 7.20 1.16
C VAL A 9 -2.09 8.21 2.15
N HIS A 10 -3.06 8.96 1.69
CA HIS A 10 -3.69 10.01 2.49
C HIS A 10 -5.00 9.51 3.11
N GLY A 11 -5.30 9.96 4.31
CA GLY A 11 -6.58 9.67 4.95
C GLY A 11 -6.60 8.49 5.91
N MET A 12 -5.48 7.81 6.10
CA MET A 12 -5.41 6.72 7.09
C MET A 12 -5.32 7.31 8.50
N THR A 13 -6.19 6.85 9.39
CA THR A 13 -6.29 7.40 10.74
C THR A 13 -6.17 6.36 11.84
N CYS A 14 -6.15 5.08 11.53
CA CYS A 14 -6.10 4.02 12.54
C CYS A 14 -5.53 2.73 11.96
N ASP A 15 -5.29 1.75 12.85
CA ASP A 15 -4.72 0.46 12.45
C ASP A 15 -5.62 -0.31 11.49
N HIS A 16 -6.93 -0.17 11.60
CA HIS A 16 -7.86 -0.84 10.69
C HIS A 16 -7.67 -0.35 9.26
N CYS A 17 -7.35 0.92 9.10
CA CYS A 17 -7.04 1.49 7.78
C CYS A 17 -5.78 0.84 7.21
N VAL A 18 -4.77 0.67 8.04
CA VAL A 18 -3.52 0.01 7.65
C VAL A 18 -3.79 -1.42 7.18
N ILE A 19 -4.60 -2.16 7.94
CA ILE A 19 -4.94 -3.54 7.61
C ILE A 19 -5.67 -3.61 6.27
N ALA A 20 -6.65 -2.74 6.06
CA ALA A 20 -7.43 -2.74 4.82
C ALA A 20 -6.54 -2.49 3.60
N VAL A 21 -5.67 -1.48 3.66
CA VAL A 21 -4.75 -1.15 2.57
C VAL A 21 -3.78 -2.30 2.34
N THR A 22 -3.23 -2.87 3.41
CA THR A 22 -2.28 -3.97 3.33
C THR A 22 -2.90 -5.17 2.64
N GLU A 23 -4.12 -5.56 3.02
CA GLU A 23 -4.79 -6.70 2.42
C GLU A 23 -5.06 -6.50 0.95
N GLU A 24 -5.51 -5.32 0.56
CA GLU A 24 -5.79 -5.02 -0.85
C GLU A 24 -4.50 -5.07 -1.69
N ILE A 25 -3.40 -4.54 -1.17
CA ILE A 25 -2.13 -4.56 -1.89
C ILE A 25 -1.58 -5.99 -1.98
N TYR A 26 -1.71 -6.78 -0.90
CA TYR A 26 -1.28 -8.18 -0.90
C TYR A 26 -2.03 -9.03 -1.94
N ALA A 27 -3.23 -8.62 -2.30
CA ALA A 27 -4.00 -9.33 -3.33
C ALA A 27 -3.39 -9.16 -4.73
N LEU A 28 -2.49 -8.20 -4.92
CA LEU A 28 -1.83 -8.01 -6.20
C LEU A 28 -0.79 -9.10 -6.44
N SER A 29 -0.70 -9.53 -7.69
CA SER A 29 0.23 -10.59 -8.07
C SER A 29 1.68 -10.13 -7.93
N GLY A 30 2.53 -10.95 -7.33
CA GLY A 30 3.96 -10.68 -7.22
C GLY A 30 4.36 -9.92 -5.95
N VAL A 31 3.41 -9.54 -5.11
CA VAL A 31 3.72 -8.84 -3.86
C VAL A 31 4.32 -9.82 -2.85
N ILE A 32 5.50 -9.48 -2.32
CA ILE A 32 6.20 -10.28 -1.32
C ILE A 32 5.84 -9.80 0.08
N SER A 33 5.91 -8.48 0.31
CA SER A 33 5.60 -7.92 1.61
C SER A 33 5.09 -6.49 1.48
N VAL A 34 4.32 -6.06 2.47
CA VAL A 34 3.80 -4.70 2.55
C VAL A 34 4.09 -4.17 3.95
N ASP A 35 4.72 -3.01 4.01
CA ASP A 35 5.06 -2.36 5.27
C ASP A 35 4.45 -0.96 5.26
N VAL A 36 3.71 -0.62 6.30
CA VAL A 36 3.01 0.66 6.38
C VAL A 36 3.48 1.44 7.60
N ASP A 37 3.92 2.66 7.34
CA ASP A 37 4.26 3.61 8.40
C ASP A 37 3.11 4.61 8.52
N LEU A 38 2.26 4.40 9.52
CA LEU A 38 1.04 5.18 9.69
C LEU A 38 1.37 6.58 10.22
N VAL A 39 0.92 7.59 9.50
CA VAL A 39 1.02 8.98 9.92
C VAL A 39 -0.39 9.57 10.00
N VAL A 40 -0.88 9.77 11.21
CA VAL A 40 -2.19 10.38 11.44
C VAL A 40 -2.10 11.86 11.09
N ASN A 41 -3.09 12.38 10.38
CA ASN A 41 -3.15 13.78 9.94
C ASN A 41 -2.09 14.13 8.88
N GLY A 42 -1.57 13.12 8.19
CA GLY A 42 -0.59 13.33 7.13
C GLY A 42 -0.62 12.21 6.11
N ASN A 43 0.42 12.12 5.30
CA ASN A 43 0.55 11.04 4.35
C ASN A 43 1.29 9.87 4.98
N SER A 44 0.63 8.74 5.08
CA SER A 44 1.26 7.51 5.54
C SER A 44 2.10 6.93 4.41
N ARG A 45 3.21 6.29 4.77
CA ARG A 45 4.11 5.70 3.79
C ARG A 45 3.87 4.21 3.71
N VAL A 46 3.63 3.74 2.51
CA VAL A 46 3.44 2.32 2.24
C VAL A 46 4.62 1.84 1.41
N THR A 47 5.37 0.88 1.95
CA THR A 47 6.51 0.28 1.25
C THR A 47 6.10 -1.12 0.81
N VAL A 48 6.15 -1.36 -0.49
CA VAL A 48 5.75 -2.64 -1.08
C VAL A 48 6.96 -3.31 -1.70
N ALA A 49 7.29 -4.50 -1.22
CA ALA A 49 8.32 -5.35 -1.84
C ALA A 49 7.62 -6.33 -2.75
N SER A 50 8.11 -6.46 -3.97
CA SER A 50 7.52 -7.35 -4.96
C SER A 50 8.60 -8.06 -5.77
N GLU A 51 8.23 -9.16 -6.44
CA GLU A 51 9.15 -9.92 -7.28
C GLU A 51 9.53 -9.15 -8.55
N HIS A 52 8.66 -8.28 -8.99
CA HIS A 52 8.86 -7.43 -10.16
C HIS A 52 8.22 -6.07 -9.89
N PRO A 53 8.60 -5.03 -10.64
CA PRO A 53 7.97 -3.73 -10.47
C PRO A 53 6.46 -3.81 -10.70
N LEU A 54 5.70 -3.23 -9.77
CA LEU A 54 4.25 -3.18 -9.89
C LEU A 54 3.82 -1.95 -10.68
N ASP A 55 2.73 -2.10 -11.43
CA ASP A 55 2.11 -0.97 -12.09
C ASP A 55 1.50 -0.05 -11.03
N ALA A 56 1.89 1.21 -11.04
CA ALA A 56 1.39 2.20 -10.09
C ALA A 56 -0.14 2.30 -10.12
N ASN A 57 -0.76 2.08 -11.29
CA ASN A 57 -2.21 2.10 -11.41
C ASN A 57 -2.86 0.95 -10.65
N LEU A 58 -2.22 -0.21 -10.59
CA LEU A 58 -2.73 -1.35 -9.82
C LEU A 58 -2.68 -1.06 -8.33
N VAL A 59 -1.59 -0.46 -7.86
CA VAL A 59 -1.46 -0.10 -6.45
C VAL A 59 -2.47 0.99 -6.09
N ARG A 60 -2.65 1.97 -6.95
CA ARG A 60 -3.64 3.03 -6.74
C ARG A 60 -5.05 2.44 -6.67
N ALA A 61 -5.37 1.51 -7.55
CA ALA A 61 -6.67 0.85 -7.54
C ALA A 61 -6.89 0.08 -6.24
N ALA A 62 -5.86 -0.61 -5.74
CA ALA A 62 -5.95 -1.34 -4.48
C ALA A 62 -6.22 -0.39 -3.31
N VAL A 63 -5.52 0.73 -3.26
CA VAL A 63 -5.72 1.74 -2.22
C VAL A 63 -7.12 2.35 -2.32
N ASP A 64 -7.59 2.60 -3.53
CA ASP A 64 -8.92 3.15 -3.78
C ASP A 64 -10.01 2.18 -3.33
N GLU A 65 -9.82 0.88 -3.59
CA GLU A 65 -10.75 -0.16 -3.13
C GLU A 65 -10.84 -0.20 -1.60
N ALA A 66 -9.75 0.12 -0.91
CA ALA A 66 -9.75 0.21 0.55
C ALA A 66 -10.38 1.52 1.04
N GLY A 67 -10.68 2.46 0.14
CA GLY A 67 -11.33 3.73 0.49
C GLY A 67 -10.38 4.88 0.79
N TYR A 68 -9.13 4.80 0.33
CA TYR A 68 -8.10 5.83 0.59
C TYR A 68 -7.48 6.33 -0.71
N GLU A 69 -6.66 7.32 -0.61
CA GLU A 69 -6.00 7.92 -1.77
C GLU A 69 -4.47 7.77 -1.69
#